data_97b3f0aa3bd2fa22ec4df81c8e3b8b4b
#
_entry.id   97b3f0aa3bd2fa22ec4df81c8e3b8b4b
#
_cell.length_a   1.000
_cell.length_b   1.000
_cell.length_c   1.000
_cell.angle_alpha   90.00
_cell.angle_beta   90.00
_cell.angle_gamma   90.00
#
_symmetry.space_group_name_H-M   'P 1'
#
loop_
_entity.id
_entity.type
_entity.pdbx_description
1 polymer ?
#
loop_
_entity_poly.entity_id
_entity_poly.type
_entity_poly.pdbx_seq_one_letter_code
_entity_poly.pdbx_strand_id
1 'polypeptide(L)'
;MSDFKINNKVVQANELIQQANWNMNTLPLKIFKTVVSCIDTDHPKKEVCIAKKELAEFLGVGKNYVYLRNQMKTLQRQIVDIKKGDDVISVSVLPKVTWKANDEMIICHFDEDIMPYLVELKGMFLQYDVGSLIGFESKYGVILYEYLLSRERQENAAKLTNTKHEYYITIADLRRLTGTTDKYPRMESFQRKVLVAAE
;
A
#
# COMPACT_ATOMS: atom_id res chain seq x y z
N MET A 1 -3.21 -10.61 -21.09
CA MET A 1 -2.32 -9.41 -21.17
C MET A 1 -2.08 -8.94 -19.76
N SER A 2 -0.92 -8.39 -19.43
CA SER A 2 -0.62 -7.86 -18.09
C SER A 2 -1.28 -6.49 -17.90
N ASP A 3 -1.88 -6.27 -16.72
CA ASP A 3 -2.45 -4.97 -16.35
C ASP A 3 -1.38 -4.03 -15.78
N PHE A 4 -0.17 -4.55 -15.49
CA PHE A 4 0.92 -3.76 -14.93
C PHE A 4 1.66 -2.96 -15.99
N LYS A 5 1.92 -1.69 -15.67
CA LYS A 5 2.84 -0.79 -16.37
C LYS A 5 3.57 0.06 -15.33
N ILE A 6 4.82 0.42 -15.59
CA ILE A 6 5.66 1.21 -14.68
C ILE A 6 5.09 2.61 -14.37
N ASN A 7 4.25 3.14 -15.25
CA ASN A 7 3.58 4.43 -15.09
C ASN A 7 2.15 4.31 -14.57
N ASN A 8 1.72 3.11 -14.15
CA ASN A 8 0.43 2.95 -13.47
C ASN A 8 0.39 3.80 -12.20
N LYS A 9 -0.80 4.23 -11.85
CA LYS A 9 -1.04 5.02 -10.63
C LYS A 9 -1.51 4.11 -9.50
N VAL A 10 -0.89 4.25 -8.34
CA VAL A 10 -1.48 3.74 -7.09
C VAL A 10 -2.54 4.74 -6.67
N VAL A 11 -3.78 4.27 -6.55
CA VAL A 11 -4.91 5.11 -6.14
C VAL A 11 -5.54 4.50 -4.89
N GLN A 12 -5.71 5.30 -3.83
CA GLN A 12 -6.24 4.83 -2.55
C GLN A 12 -6.96 5.96 -1.81
N ALA A 13 -8.03 5.62 -1.11
CA ALA A 13 -8.68 6.55 -0.20
C ALA A 13 -7.71 6.97 0.93
N ASN A 14 -7.72 8.25 1.29
CA ASN A 14 -6.92 8.75 2.41
C ASN A 14 -7.28 8.07 3.73
N GLU A 15 -8.54 7.66 3.88
CA GLU A 15 -9.01 6.89 5.01
C GLU A 15 -8.24 5.57 5.18
N LEU A 16 -8.08 4.80 4.10
CA LEU A 16 -7.29 3.56 4.14
C LEU A 16 -5.82 3.83 4.51
N ILE A 17 -5.22 4.88 3.96
CA ILE A 17 -3.83 5.25 4.25
C ILE A 17 -3.63 5.62 5.72
N GLN A 18 -4.56 6.40 6.28
CA GLN A 18 -4.42 6.98 7.62
C GLN A 18 -4.90 6.04 8.74
N GLN A 19 -5.83 5.12 8.46
CA GLN A 19 -6.42 4.24 9.47
C GLN A 19 -5.82 2.84 9.48
N ALA A 20 -5.33 2.34 8.34
CA ALA A 20 -4.79 0.99 8.26
C ALA A 20 -3.53 0.80 9.11
N ASN A 21 -3.47 -0.32 9.80
CA ASN A 21 -2.27 -0.77 10.51
C ASN A 21 -1.46 -1.71 9.60
N TRP A 22 -0.43 -1.18 8.95
CA TRP A 22 0.39 -1.94 8.01
C TRP A 22 1.43 -2.81 8.74
N ASN A 23 0.98 -3.93 9.30
CA ASN A 23 1.86 -4.87 10.01
C ASN A 23 2.49 -5.92 9.07
N MET A 24 3.07 -5.47 7.97
CA MET A 24 3.80 -6.32 7.03
C MET A 24 5.20 -5.77 6.74
N ASN A 25 6.05 -6.59 6.12
CA ASN A 25 7.39 -6.17 5.70
C ASN A 25 7.33 -5.32 4.40
N THR A 26 8.48 -4.75 4.01
CA THR A 26 8.59 -3.85 2.85
C THR A 26 8.12 -4.49 1.55
N LEU A 27 8.58 -5.72 1.25
CA LEU A 27 8.26 -6.36 -0.03
C LEU A 27 6.77 -6.71 -0.18
N PRO A 28 6.09 -7.35 0.79
CA PRO A 28 4.64 -7.52 0.72
C PRO A 28 3.87 -6.20 0.57
N LEU A 29 4.30 -5.13 1.23
CA LEU A 29 3.68 -3.82 1.08
C LEU A 29 3.84 -3.28 -0.35
N LYS A 30 5.05 -3.34 -0.92
CA LYS A 30 5.29 -2.96 -2.31
C LYS A 30 4.48 -3.81 -3.29
N ILE A 31 4.38 -5.13 -3.06
CA ILE A 31 3.52 -6.02 -3.87
C ILE A 31 2.08 -5.52 -3.84
N PHE A 32 1.53 -5.25 -2.65
CA PHE A 32 0.16 -4.77 -2.52
C PHE A 32 -0.07 -3.48 -3.32
N LYS A 33 0.79 -2.48 -3.15
CA LYS A 33 0.68 -1.21 -3.89
C LYS A 33 0.82 -1.40 -5.40
N THR A 34 1.69 -2.30 -5.84
CA THR A 34 1.84 -2.65 -7.26
C THR A 34 0.58 -3.31 -7.81
N VAL A 35 -0.02 -4.24 -7.05
CA VAL A 35 -1.28 -4.90 -7.45
C VAL A 35 -2.43 -3.88 -7.51
N VAL A 36 -2.51 -2.96 -6.53
CA VAL A 36 -3.50 -1.86 -6.53
C VAL A 36 -3.34 -0.96 -7.76
N SER A 37 -2.11 -0.65 -8.17
CA SER A 37 -1.88 0.19 -9.36
C SER A 37 -2.36 -0.43 -10.68
N CYS A 38 -2.65 -1.73 -10.68
CA CYS A 38 -3.18 -2.44 -11.84
C CYS A 38 -4.71 -2.36 -11.96
N ILE A 39 -5.40 -1.78 -10.97
CA ILE A 39 -6.85 -1.60 -11.04
C ILE A 39 -7.15 -0.45 -12.01
N ASP A 40 -7.96 -0.74 -13.03
CA ASP A 40 -8.50 0.29 -13.91
C ASP A 40 -9.60 1.05 -13.15
N THR A 41 -9.38 2.34 -12.89
CA THR A 41 -10.34 3.17 -12.15
C THR A 41 -11.57 3.55 -12.95
N ASP A 42 -11.50 3.52 -14.28
CA ASP A 42 -12.61 3.81 -15.17
C ASP A 42 -13.53 2.60 -15.36
N HIS A 43 -12.94 1.39 -15.32
CA HIS A 43 -13.64 0.12 -15.46
C HIS A 43 -13.19 -0.85 -14.36
N PRO A 44 -13.53 -0.58 -13.10
CA PRO A 44 -12.98 -1.31 -11.96
C PRO A 44 -13.40 -2.78 -11.97
N LYS A 45 -12.40 -3.65 -11.85
CA LYS A 45 -12.58 -5.08 -11.68
C LYS A 45 -11.94 -5.52 -10.36
N LYS A 46 -12.57 -6.50 -9.71
CA LYS A 46 -12.04 -7.13 -8.50
C LYS A 46 -10.81 -8.01 -8.80
N GLU A 47 -10.49 -8.21 -10.05
CA GLU A 47 -9.36 -9.04 -10.50
C GLU A 47 -8.40 -8.22 -11.33
N VAL A 48 -7.11 -8.39 -11.07
CA VAL A 48 -6.02 -7.87 -11.89
C VAL A 48 -5.07 -8.99 -12.29
N CYS A 49 -4.50 -8.87 -13.47
CA CYS A 49 -3.64 -9.86 -14.08
C CYS A 49 -2.24 -9.28 -14.29
N ILE A 50 -1.20 -9.87 -13.69
CA ILE A 50 0.16 -9.35 -13.74
C ILE A 50 1.11 -10.43 -14.24
N ALA A 51 2.01 -10.09 -15.18
CA ALA A 51 3.07 -11.01 -15.61
C ALA A 51 4.08 -11.22 -14.47
N LYS A 52 4.40 -12.49 -14.18
CA LYS A 52 5.37 -12.88 -13.13
C LYS A 52 6.72 -12.18 -13.31
N LYS A 53 7.18 -12.09 -14.55
CA LYS A 53 8.45 -11.47 -14.90
C LYS A 53 8.43 -9.96 -14.59
N GLU A 54 7.40 -9.26 -15.04
CA GLU A 54 7.28 -7.81 -14.84
C GLU A 54 7.22 -7.45 -13.35
N LEU A 55 6.41 -8.18 -12.58
CA LEU A 55 6.31 -7.99 -11.14
C LEU A 55 7.65 -8.26 -10.44
N ALA A 56 8.32 -9.35 -10.80
CA ALA A 56 9.60 -9.73 -10.20
C ALA A 56 10.72 -8.74 -10.54
N GLU A 57 10.79 -8.25 -11.76
CA GLU A 57 11.75 -7.23 -12.21
C GLU A 57 11.50 -5.89 -11.51
N PHE A 58 10.25 -5.44 -11.46
CA PHE A 58 9.87 -4.20 -10.77
C PHE A 58 10.25 -4.21 -9.29
N LEU A 59 10.03 -5.34 -8.61
CA LEU A 59 10.33 -5.52 -7.19
C LEU A 59 11.79 -5.86 -6.89
N GLY A 60 12.63 -6.03 -7.91
CA GLY A 60 14.05 -6.36 -7.74
C GLY A 60 14.31 -7.77 -7.21
N VAL A 61 13.34 -8.71 -7.33
CA VAL A 61 13.50 -10.09 -6.82
C VAL A 61 14.03 -11.06 -7.89
N GLY A 62 14.27 -10.57 -9.10
CA GLY A 62 14.78 -11.37 -10.21
C GLY A 62 13.86 -12.56 -10.54
N LYS A 63 14.44 -13.67 -10.99
CA LYS A 63 13.69 -14.87 -11.36
C LYS A 63 13.28 -15.75 -10.16
N ASN A 64 13.36 -15.25 -8.93
CA ASN A 64 13.00 -16.03 -7.73
C ASN A 64 11.48 -16.04 -7.50
N TYR A 65 10.74 -16.70 -8.38
CA TYR A 65 9.28 -16.77 -8.29
C TYR A 65 8.77 -17.54 -7.06
N VAL A 66 9.56 -18.45 -6.50
CA VAL A 66 9.21 -19.13 -5.23
C VAL A 66 9.21 -18.14 -4.09
N TYR A 67 10.22 -17.29 -4.02
CA TYR A 67 10.30 -16.23 -3.02
C TYR A 67 9.13 -15.23 -3.20
N LEU A 68 8.90 -14.75 -4.42
CA LEU A 68 7.79 -13.84 -4.73
C LEU A 68 6.44 -14.44 -4.28
N ARG A 69 6.19 -15.72 -4.61
CA ARG A 69 4.96 -16.43 -4.20
C ARG A 69 4.82 -16.50 -2.67
N ASN A 70 5.91 -16.73 -1.95
CA ASN A 70 5.88 -16.76 -0.49
C ASN A 70 5.58 -15.36 0.10
N GLN A 71 6.10 -14.29 -0.50
CA GLN A 71 5.77 -12.91 -0.09
C GLN A 71 4.28 -12.59 -0.35
N MET A 72 3.71 -13.04 -1.47
CA MET A 72 2.27 -12.90 -1.71
C MET A 72 1.41 -13.70 -0.72
N LYS A 73 1.86 -14.88 -0.28
CA LYS A 73 1.19 -15.62 0.79
C LYS A 73 1.23 -14.87 2.14
N THR A 74 2.30 -14.14 2.41
CA THR A 74 2.39 -13.26 3.58
C THR A 74 1.38 -12.12 3.47
N LEU A 75 1.27 -11.53 2.29
CA LEU A 75 0.29 -10.48 2.00
C LEU A 75 -1.16 -10.99 2.15
N GLN A 76 -1.48 -12.20 1.69
CA GLN A 76 -2.81 -12.81 1.85
C GLN A 76 -3.25 -12.97 3.32
N ARG A 77 -2.31 -13.05 4.25
CA ARG A 77 -2.56 -13.14 5.70
C ARG A 77 -2.71 -11.77 6.36
N GLN A 78 -2.47 -10.70 5.63
CA GLN A 78 -2.62 -9.34 6.16
C GLN A 78 -4.09 -8.97 6.22
N ILE A 79 -4.55 -8.68 7.42
CA ILE A 79 -5.88 -8.16 7.70
C ILE A 79 -5.78 -6.67 7.94
N VAL A 80 -6.73 -5.94 7.43
CA VAL A 80 -6.92 -4.50 7.67
C VAL A 80 -8.31 -4.31 8.28
N ASP A 81 -8.37 -3.55 9.36
CA ASP A 81 -9.62 -3.16 9.98
C ASP A 81 -10.11 -1.86 9.35
N ILE A 82 -11.33 -1.88 8.84
CA ILE A 82 -11.99 -0.75 8.19
C ILE A 82 -13.19 -0.36 9.05
N LYS A 83 -13.27 0.90 9.45
CA LYS A 83 -14.45 1.43 10.15
C LYS A 83 -15.56 1.71 9.16
N LYS A 84 -16.76 1.21 9.44
CA LYS A 84 -17.97 1.44 8.65
C LYS A 84 -19.10 1.88 9.58
N GLY A 85 -19.20 3.19 9.83
CA GLY A 85 -20.05 3.72 10.89
C GLY A 85 -19.53 3.30 12.27
N ASP A 86 -20.36 2.64 13.04
CA ASP A 86 -20.00 2.09 14.36
C ASP A 86 -19.39 0.68 14.29
N ASP A 87 -19.44 0.04 13.12
CA ASP A 87 -18.89 -1.30 12.90
C ASP A 87 -17.42 -1.26 12.48
N VAL A 88 -16.71 -2.34 12.76
CA VAL A 88 -15.35 -2.62 12.27
C VAL A 88 -15.39 -3.88 11.43
N ILE A 89 -14.97 -3.76 10.17
CA ILE A 89 -14.87 -4.88 9.26
C ILE A 89 -13.39 -5.24 9.09
N SER A 90 -13.05 -6.50 9.37
CA SER A 90 -11.69 -7.03 9.19
C SER A 90 -11.61 -7.77 7.86
N VAL A 91 -10.87 -7.22 6.90
CA VAL A 91 -10.73 -7.78 5.54
C VAL A 91 -9.29 -8.14 5.22
N SER A 92 -9.10 -9.21 4.43
CA SER A 92 -7.80 -9.49 3.82
C SER A 92 -7.58 -8.55 2.65
N VAL A 93 -6.42 -7.89 2.62
CA VAL A 93 -6.08 -6.93 1.54
C VAL A 93 -5.96 -7.60 0.18
N LEU A 94 -5.66 -8.91 0.14
CA LEU A 94 -5.55 -9.70 -1.09
C LEU A 94 -5.97 -11.16 -0.80
N PRO A 95 -7.27 -11.47 -0.71
CA PRO A 95 -7.76 -12.75 -0.20
C PRO A 95 -7.39 -13.94 -1.09
N LYS A 96 -7.26 -13.73 -2.41
CA LYS A 96 -6.99 -14.82 -3.34
C LYS A 96 -5.97 -14.42 -4.39
N VAL A 97 -4.99 -15.31 -4.60
CA VAL A 97 -3.98 -15.19 -5.67
C VAL A 97 -3.92 -16.53 -6.42
N THR A 98 -4.09 -16.49 -7.73
CA THR A 98 -4.00 -17.65 -8.60
C THR A 98 -2.69 -17.62 -9.39
N TRP A 99 -1.86 -18.64 -9.21
CA TRP A 99 -0.64 -18.88 -9.96
C TRP A 99 -0.93 -19.94 -11.03
N LYS A 100 -1.05 -19.52 -12.26
CA LYS A 100 -1.27 -20.48 -13.35
C LYS A 100 0.00 -21.27 -13.61
N ALA A 101 -0.09 -22.60 -13.68
CA ALA A 101 1.07 -23.50 -13.80
C ALA A 101 1.82 -23.30 -15.12
N ASN A 102 1.08 -23.22 -16.23
CA ASN A 102 1.63 -23.14 -17.59
C ASN A 102 1.49 -21.74 -18.20
N ASP A 103 1.32 -20.71 -17.37
CA ASP A 103 1.13 -19.33 -17.79
C ASP A 103 2.09 -18.44 -17.01
N GLU A 104 2.62 -17.44 -17.67
CA GLU A 104 3.49 -16.42 -17.06
C GLU A 104 2.72 -15.42 -16.17
N MET A 105 1.42 -15.63 -15.98
CA MET A 105 0.53 -14.69 -15.32
C MET A 105 0.20 -15.08 -13.88
N ILE A 106 -0.05 -14.04 -13.07
CA ILE A 106 -0.61 -14.12 -11.72
C ILE A 106 -1.94 -13.37 -11.76
N ILE A 107 -3.00 -13.96 -11.22
CA ILE A 107 -4.29 -13.30 -11.05
C ILE A 107 -4.48 -12.98 -9.57
N CYS A 108 -4.67 -11.71 -9.26
CA CYS A 108 -4.91 -11.21 -7.92
C CYS A 108 -6.38 -10.77 -7.80
N HIS A 109 -7.04 -11.19 -6.71
CA HIS A 109 -8.44 -10.85 -6.45
C HIS A 109 -8.53 -9.99 -5.21
N PHE A 110 -9.27 -8.90 -5.27
CA PHE A 110 -9.56 -8.04 -4.14
C PHE A 110 -10.88 -8.43 -3.47
N ASP A 111 -10.99 -8.15 -2.19
CA ASP A 111 -12.23 -8.26 -1.43
C ASP A 111 -13.20 -7.14 -1.82
N GLU A 112 -14.52 -7.41 -1.74
CA GLU A 112 -15.55 -6.42 -2.05
C GLU A 112 -15.50 -5.22 -1.12
N ASP A 113 -15.23 -5.46 0.15
CA ASP A 113 -15.24 -4.42 1.17
C ASP A 113 -14.01 -3.49 1.10
N ILE A 114 -12.91 -3.90 0.46
CA ILE A 114 -11.75 -3.02 0.24
C ILE A 114 -11.87 -2.20 -1.05
N MET A 115 -12.62 -2.66 -2.04
CA MET A 115 -12.73 -1.99 -3.36
C MET A 115 -13.16 -0.52 -3.26
N PRO A 116 -14.13 -0.12 -2.40
CA PRO A 116 -14.51 1.29 -2.27
C PRO A 116 -13.36 2.22 -1.86
N TYR A 117 -12.34 1.68 -1.20
CA TYR A 117 -11.13 2.44 -0.79
C TYR A 117 -10.03 2.47 -1.85
N LEU A 118 -10.20 1.71 -2.94
CA LEU A 118 -9.23 1.61 -4.03
C LEU A 118 -9.73 2.24 -5.34
N VAL A 119 -11.04 2.31 -5.58
CA VAL A 119 -11.61 2.75 -6.86
C VAL A 119 -12.85 3.65 -6.76
N GLU A 120 -13.75 3.41 -5.83
CA GLU A 120 -14.98 4.20 -5.67
C GLU A 120 -14.74 5.44 -4.78
N LEU A 121 -13.79 6.26 -5.14
CA LEU A 121 -13.26 7.34 -4.31
C LEU A 121 -14.22 8.53 -4.27
N LYS A 122 -15.27 8.42 -3.46
CA LYS A 122 -16.24 9.51 -3.22
C LYS A 122 -15.70 10.63 -2.33
N GLY A 123 -14.53 10.43 -1.73
CA GLY A 123 -13.86 11.36 -0.82
C GLY A 123 -12.48 11.77 -1.30
N MET A 124 -11.68 12.25 -0.35
CA MET A 124 -10.30 12.62 -0.63
C MET A 124 -9.44 11.37 -0.79
N PHE A 125 -8.68 11.31 -1.85
CA PHE A 125 -7.81 10.19 -2.19
C PHE A 125 -6.41 10.63 -2.55
N LEU A 126 -5.49 9.70 -2.42
CA LEU A 126 -4.11 9.82 -2.88
C LEU A 126 -3.94 9.09 -4.20
N GLN A 127 -3.21 9.71 -5.11
CA GLN A 127 -2.76 9.11 -6.37
C GLN A 127 -1.29 9.46 -6.59
N TYR A 128 -0.45 8.46 -6.90
CA TYR A 128 0.96 8.65 -7.22
C TYR A 128 1.46 7.56 -8.18
N ASP A 129 2.61 7.79 -8.84
CA ASP A 129 3.21 6.81 -9.74
C ASP A 129 3.75 5.60 -8.96
N VAL A 130 3.38 4.38 -9.38
CA VAL A 130 3.89 3.16 -8.74
C VAL A 130 5.42 3.07 -8.80
N GLY A 131 6.03 3.65 -9.82
CA GLY A 131 7.48 3.76 -9.97
C GLY A 131 8.17 4.46 -8.80
N SER A 132 7.48 5.36 -8.08
CA SER A 132 8.01 6.01 -6.88
C SER A 132 8.36 5.01 -5.77
N LEU A 133 7.78 3.80 -5.79
CA LEU A 133 8.07 2.76 -4.79
C LEU A 133 9.46 2.12 -4.93
N ILE A 134 10.09 2.24 -6.09
CA ILE A 134 11.39 1.57 -6.38
C ILE A 134 12.46 2.00 -5.37
N GLY A 135 12.55 3.29 -5.07
CA GLY A 135 13.58 3.85 -4.19
C GLY A 135 13.44 3.53 -2.71
N PHE A 136 12.27 3.06 -2.25
CA PHE A 136 12.10 2.77 -0.83
C PHE A 136 12.68 1.40 -0.45
N GLU A 137 13.61 1.39 0.49
CA GLU A 137 14.18 0.17 1.08
C GLU A 137 13.42 -0.29 2.34
N SER A 138 12.70 0.63 2.98
CA SER A 138 11.95 0.42 4.21
C SER A 138 10.46 0.54 4.00
N LYS A 139 9.67 -0.31 4.67
CA LYS A 139 8.21 -0.13 4.74
C LYS A 139 7.82 1.22 5.35
N TYR A 140 8.64 1.71 6.26
CA TYR A 140 8.37 2.97 6.95
C TYR A 140 8.47 4.15 5.98
N GLY A 141 9.42 4.11 5.04
CA GLY A 141 9.52 5.09 3.96
C GLY A 141 8.25 5.12 3.10
N VAL A 142 7.76 3.96 2.68
CA VAL A 142 6.49 3.87 1.91
C VAL A 142 5.31 4.42 2.70
N ILE A 143 5.15 4.01 3.97
CA ILE A 143 4.03 4.42 4.82
C ILE A 143 4.06 5.93 5.07
N LEU A 144 5.22 6.48 5.44
CA LEU A 144 5.36 7.91 5.72
C LEU A 144 5.23 8.75 4.46
N TYR A 145 5.75 8.29 3.33
CA TYR A 145 5.56 8.95 2.04
C TYR A 145 4.08 9.10 1.70
N GLU A 146 3.31 8.01 1.76
CA GLU A 146 1.87 8.05 1.49
C GLU A 146 1.11 8.94 2.48
N TYR A 147 1.44 8.84 3.77
CA TYR A 147 0.82 9.66 4.79
C TYR A 147 1.07 11.16 4.56
N LEU A 148 2.33 11.56 4.38
CA LEU A 148 2.69 12.96 4.16
C LEU A 148 2.09 13.50 2.87
N LEU A 149 2.15 12.73 1.78
CA LEU A 149 1.57 13.13 0.50
C LEU A 149 0.03 13.26 0.58
N SER A 150 -0.63 12.39 1.34
CA SER A 150 -2.08 12.48 1.57
C SER A 150 -2.44 13.74 2.36
N ARG A 151 -1.65 14.10 3.38
CA ARG A 151 -1.84 15.31 4.18
C ARG A 151 -1.60 16.57 3.36
N GLU A 152 -0.52 16.60 2.59
CA GLU A 152 -0.19 17.73 1.71
C GLU A 152 -1.33 18.01 0.71
N ARG A 153 -1.85 16.97 0.06
CA ARG A 153 -2.96 17.12 -0.88
C ARG A 153 -4.25 17.60 -0.22
N GLN A 154 -4.56 17.10 0.97
CA GLN A 154 -5.71 17.56 1.74
C GLN A 154 -5.63 19.06 2.06
N GLU A 155 -4.48 19.52 2.53
CA GLU A 155 -4.29 20.94 2.89
C GLU A 155 -4.23 21.85 1.67
N ASN A 156 -3.56 21.45 0.61
CA ASN A 156 -3.51 22.23 -0.64
C ASN A 156 -4.89 22.35 -1.29
N ALA A 157 -5.70 21.30 -1.27
CA ALA A 157 -7.08 21.34 -1.75
C ALA A 157 -7.95 22.32 -0.92
N ALA A 158 -7.74 22.36 0.41
CA ALA A 158 -8.50 23.24 1.30
C ALA A 158 -8.08 24.71 1.17
N LYS A 159 -6.81 24.99 0.90
CA LYS A 159 -6.25 26.38 0.90
C LYS A 159 -6.02 26.96 -0.48
N LEU A 160 -6.17 26.16 -1.55
CA LEU A 160 -5.83 26.54 -2.95
C LEU A 160 -4.40 27.07 -3.12
N THR A 161 -3.46 26.59 -2.31
CA THR A 161 -2.07 27.06 -2.29
C THR A 161 -1.10 25.88 -2.37
N ASN A 162 0.00 26.05 -3.13
CA ASN A 162 1.10 25.09 -3.22
C ASN A 162 2.24 25.47 -2.25
N THR A 163 1.94 25.63 -0.96
CA THR A 163 2.93 25.96 0.07
C THR A 163 3.41 24.69 0.78
N LYS A 164 4.68 24.68 1.19
CA LYS A 164 5.18 23.63 2.10
C LYS A 164 4.51 23.80 3.46
N HIS A 165 3.98 22.72 4.00
CA HIS A 165 3.32 22.69 5.29
C HIS A 165 4.10 21.85 6.29
N GLU A 166 4.03 22.23 7.56
CA GLU A 166 4.47 21.39 8.66
C GLU A 166 3.27 20.57 9.15
N TYR A 167 3.49 19.26 9.31
CA TYR A 167 2.46 18.34 9.79
C TYR A 167 2.84 17.79 11.15
N TYR A 168 1.88 17.82 12.06
CA TYR A 168 2.04 17.28 13.40
C TYR A 168 1.27 15.97 13.51
N ILE A 169 1.95 14.96 14.02
CA ILE A 169 1.37 13.65 14.33
C ILE A 169 1.79 13.26 15.76
N THR A 170 0.87 12.69 16.54
CA THR A 170 1.24 12.19 17.86
C THR A 170 2.14 10.96 17.71
N ILE A 171 3.01 10.72 18.70
CA ILE A 171 3.84 9.50 18.72
C ILE A 171 2.98 8.24 18.73
N ALA A 172 1.84 8.27 19.41
CA ALA A 172 0.89 7.16 19.44
C ALA A 172 0.32 6.85 18.04
N ASP A 173 -0.12 7.88 17.31
CA ASP A 173 -0.63 7.73 15.95
C ASP A 173 0.46 7.30 14.97
N LEU A 174 1.67 7.84 15.11
CA LEU A 174 2.80 7.45 14.29
C LEU A 174 3.17 5.98 14.51
N ARG A 175 3.15 5.51 15.75
CA ARG A 175 3.37 4.09 16.08
C ARG A 175 2.27 3.20 15.51
N ARG A 176 1.00 3.62 15.62
CA ARG A 176 -0.13 2.90 15.04
C ARG A 176 0.03 2.81 13.51
N LEU A 177 0.26 3.92 12.84
CA LEU A 177 0.43 4.01 11.39
C LEU A 177 1.56 3.10 10.87
N THR A 178 2.68 3.06 11.58
CA THR A 178 3.86 2.28 11.20
C THR A 178 3.81 0.81 11.66
N GLY A 179 2.76 0.40 12.38
CA GLY A 179 2.62 -0.94 12.94
C GLY A 179 3.70 -1.25 13.99
N THR A 180 4.02 -0.26 14.84
CA THR A 180 5.08 -0.36 15.86
C THR A 180 4.58 -0.06 17.28
N THR A 181 3.28 -0.17 17.53
CA THR A 181 2.68 0.09 18.84
C THR A 181 3.36 -0.71 19.95
N ASP A 182 3.63 -1.99 19.71
CA ASP A 182 4.28 -2.90 20.67
C ASP A 182 5.77 -3.10 20.39
N LYS A 183 6.37 -2.28 19.51
CA LYS A 183 7.78 -2.39 19.10
C LYS A 183 8.53 -1.12 19.47
N TYR A 184 9.84 -1.29 19.74
CA TYR A 184 10.73 -0.18 20.02
C TYR A 184 10.24 0.74 21.17
N PRO A 185 10.05 0.22 22.40
CA PRO A 185 9.48 0.99 23.50
C PRO A 185 10.28 2.25 23.83
N ARG A 186 11.62 2.19 23.69
CA ARG A 186 12.48 3.37 23.87
C ARG A 186 12.42 4.28 22.65
N MET A 187 12.26 5.58 22.87
CA MET A 187 12.15 6.59 21.81
C MET A 187 13.38 6.61 20.88
N GLU A 188 14.56 6.47 21.41
CA GLU A 188 15.82 6.38 20.63
C GLU A 188 15.78 5.20 19.64
N SER A 189 15.34 4.02 20.10
CA SER A 189 15.20 2.84 19.24
C SER A 189 14.13 3.04 18.16
N PHE A 190 13.02 3.67 18.50
CA PHE A 190 11.97 4.01 17.56
C PHE A 190 12.49 4.99 16.50
N GLN A 191 13.13 6.06 16.91
CA GLN A 191 13.70 7.06 15.99
C GLN A 191 14.68 6.40 15.01
N ARG A 192 15.66 5.64 15.50
CA ARG A 192 16.66 4.97 14.66
C ARG A 192 16.07 3.92 13.72
N LYS A 193 15.10 3.12 14.20
CA LYS A 193 14.55 1.96 13.45
C LYS A 193 13.39 2.29 12.55
N VAL A 194 12.70 3.41 12.78
CA VAL A 194 11.50 3.81 12.04
C VAL A 194 11.74 5.10 11.27
N LEU A 195 12.17 6.18 11.93
CA LEU A 195 12.27 7.48 11.28
C LEU A 195 13.51 7.58 10.38
N VAL A 196 14.69 7.25 10.91
CA VAL A 196 15.94 7.25 10.12
C VAL A 196 15.89 6.17 9.01
N ALA A 197 15.27 5.03 9.28
CA ALA A 197 15.10 3.98 8.25
C ALA A 197 14.05 4.34 7.18
N ALA A 198 13.34 5.44 7.32
CA ALA A 198 12.37 5.93 6.35
C ALA A 198 12.95 6.98 5.39
N GLU A 199 14.13 7.52 5.69
CA GLU A 199 14.89 8.45 4.84
C GLU A 199 15.45 7.72 3.61
#